data_35b8a893dc97056aa002f2c94dadf10f
#
_entry.id   35b8a893dc97056aa002f2c94dadf10f
#
_cell.length_a   1.000
_cell.length_b   1.000
_cell.length_c   1.000
_cell.angle_alpha   90.00
_cell.angle_beta   90.00
_cell.angle_gamma   90.00
#
_symmetry.space_group_name_H-M   'P 1'
#
loop_
_entity.id
_entity.type
_entity.pdbx_description
1 polymer ?
#
loop_
_entity_poly.entity_id
_entity_poly.type
_entity_poly.pdbx_seq_one_letter_code
_entity_poly.pdbx_strand_id
1 'polypeptide(L)'
;GSGDGSTTFNLPDLRGEFIRGWDAGRGVDSGRSFGSFQADELKSHRHSIQHGTSGWDAYTGYNIGTGGVDYTDYTGGAETRPRNIAMLYCIKY
;
A
#
# COMPACT_ATOMS: atom_id res chain seq x y z
N GLY A 1 21.21 0.98 16.05
CA GLY A 1 21.10 1.57 17.37
C GLY A 1 20.92 3.08 17.32
N SER A 2 20.72 3.66 18.46
CA SER A 2 20.58 5.11 18.58
C SER A 2 21.94 5.76 18.70
N GLY A 3 22.19 6.77 17.88
CA GLY A 3 23.39 7.57 17.95
C GLY A 3 23.20 8.77 18.87
N ASP A 4 24.29 9.47 19.09
CA ASP A 4 24.27 10.66 19.92
C ASP A 4 24.02 11.95 19.12
N GLY A 5 23.94 11.85 17.81
CA GLY A 5 23.67 12.97 16.93
C GLY A 5 24.86 13.83 16.58
N SER A 6 26.03 13.58 17.18
CA SER A 6 27.22 14.36 16.87
C SER A 6 28.39 13.51 16.36
N THR A 7 28.65 12.36 16.99
CA THR A 7 29.72 11.48 16.56
C THR A 7 29.21 10.15 15.98
N THR A 8 27.91 9.86 16.21
CA THR A 8 27.25 8.68 15.69
C THR A 8 25.94 9.11 15.05
N PHE A 9 25.24 8.18 14.43
CA PHE A 9 23.94 8.44 13.83
C PHE A 9 22.98 7.34 14.21
N ASN A 10 21.70 7.68 14.16
CA ASN A 10 20.64 6.74 14.46
C ASN A 10 20.45 5.78 13.29
N LEU A 11 20.41 4.51 13.60
CA LEU A 11 20.06 3.48 12.62
C LEU A 11 18.60 3.12 12.80
N PRO A 12 17.86 2.96 11.69
CA PRO A 12 16.46 2.53 11.80
C PRO A 12 16.38 1.12 12.37
N ASP A 13 15.30 0.87 13.10
CA ASP A 13 15.00 -0.46 13.61
C ASP A 13 14.32 -1.25 12.49
N LEU A 14 15.02 -2.25 11.97
CA LEU A 14 14.54 -3.03 10.83
C LEU A 14 13.84 -4.33 11.23
N ARG A 15 13.72 -4.59 12.54
CA ARG A 15 13.08 -5.81 12.99
C ARG A 15 11.60 -5.82 12.59
N GLY A 16 11.18 -6.88 11.90
CA GLY A 16 9.81 -7.01 11.44
C GLY A 16 9.45 -6.15 10.23
N GLU A 17 10.42 -5.48 9.63
CA GLU A 17 10.19 -4.59 8.50
C GLU A 17 10.74 -5.18 7.21
N PHE A 18 10.09 -4.85 6.10
CA PHE A 18 10.68 -5.05 4.79
C PHE A 18 11.60 -3.88 4.47
N ILE A 19 12.69 -4.15 3.78
CA ILE A 19 13.61 -3.10 3.33
C ILE A 19 13.24 -2.76 1.90
N ARG A 20 12.98 -1.47 1.65
CA ARG A 20 12.69 -0.98 0.32
C ARG A 20 13.84 -0.11 -0.16
N GLY A 21 14.24 -0.26 -1.41
CA GLY A 21 15.26 0.61 -1.99
C GLY A 21 14.80 2.05 -1.98
N TRP A 22 15.61 2.94 -1.44
CA TRP A 22 15.32 4.37 -1.43
C TRP A 22 15.24 4.90 -2.86
N ASP A 23 14.18 5.64 -3.17
CA ASP A 23 13.90 6.10 -4.53
C ASP A 23 14.95 7.05 -5.08
N ALA A 24 15.45 7.94 -4.25
CA ALA A 24 16.53 8.88 -4.61
C ALA A 24 16.28 9.59 -5.96
N GLY A 25 15.03 9.94 -6.24
CA GLY A 25 14.68 10.66 -7.45
C GLY A 25 14.34 9.80 -8.65
N ARG A 26 14.25 8.48 -8.50
CA ARG A 26 13.88 7.61 -9.60
C ARG A 26 12.42 7.79 -10.05
N GLY A 27 11.53 8.14 -9.12
CA GLY A 27 10.11 8.38 -9.43
C GLY A 27 9.19 7.18 -9.21
N VAL A 28 9.68 6.09 -8.66
CA VAL A 28 8.84 4.93 -8.33
C VAL A 28 8.17 5.09 -6.98
N ASP A 29 8.86 5.70 -6.03
CA ASP A 29 8.40 5.93 -4.66
C ASP A 29 8.74 7.37 -4.30
N SER A 30 8.16 8.29 -5.05
CA SER A 30 8.52 9.72 -5.01
C SER A 30 8.32 10.32 -3.62
N GLY A 31 9.18 11.24 -3.28
CA GLY A 31 9.07 12.00 -2.03
C GLY A 31 9.53 11.26 -0.79
N ARG A 32 10.15 10.08 -0.94
CA ARG A 32 10.63 9.31 0.21
C ARG A 32 11.92 9.87 0.77
N SER A 33 11.98 9.96 2.08
CA SER A 33 13.21 10.28 2.78
C SER A 33 13.97 9.00 3.11
N PHE A 34 15.30 9.07 3.03
CA PHE A 34 16.14 7.95 3.41
C PHE A 34 15.87 7.55 4.87
N GLY A 35 15.72 6.25 5.10
CA GLY A 35 15.47 5.72 6.43
C GLY A 35 14.03 5.89 6.92
N SER A 36 13.13 6.43 6.12
CA SER A 36 11.75 6.68 6.55
C SER A 36 10.89 5.43 6.49
N PHE A 37 9.92 5.38 7.40
CA PHE A 37 8.92 4.33 7.48
C PHE A 37 7.77 4.59 6.53
N GLN A 38 7.20 3.53 6.01
CA GLN A 38 6.00 3.60 5.18
C GLN A 38 5.10 2.42 5.54
N ALA A 39 3.83 2.74 5.86
CA ALA A 39 2.86 1.71 6.18
C ALA A 39 2.49 0.87 4.95
N ASP A 40 2.01 -0.33 5.21
CA ASP A 40 1.48 -1.18 4.14
C ASP A 40 0.27 -0.52 3.47
N GLU A 41 0.04 -0.91 2.24
CA GLU A 41 -1.07 -0.37 1.46
C GLU A 41 -1.44 -1.35 0.36
N LEU A 42 -2.71 -1.35 0.00
CA LEU A 42 -3.18 -2.01 -1.21
C LEU A 42 -3.46 -0.96 -2.26
N LYS A 43 -3.09 -1.23 -3.49
CA LYS A 43 -3.41 -0.33 -4.58
C LYS A 43 -4.90 -0.18 -4.72
N SER A 44 -5.34 1.02 -5.05
CA SER A 44 -6.76 1.32 -5.23
C SER A 44 -7.41 0.32 -6.18
N HIS A 45 -8.46 -0.30 -5.71
CA HIS A 45 -9.16 -1.33 -6.46
C HIS A 45 -10.60 -1.40 -6.01
N ARG A 46 -11.40 -2.10 -6.78
CA ARG A 46 -12.77 -2.43 -6.39
C ARG A 46 -13.10 -3.81 -6.95
N HIS A 47 -14.22 -4.34 -6.48
CA HIS A 47 -14.68 -5.65 -6.92
C HIS A 47 -15.98 -5.50 -7.69
N SER A 48 -16.16 -6.33 -8.70
CA SER A 48 -17.43 -6.42 -9.40
C SER A 48 -18.35 -7.37 -8.67
N ILE A 49 -19.64 -7.04 -8.67
CA ILE A 49 -20.68 -7.89 -8.11
C ILE A 49 -21.69 -8.13 -9.20
N GLN A 50 -21.81 -9.39 -9.61
CA GLN A 50 -22.82 -9.74 -10.61
C GLN A 50 -24.14 -10.00 -9.91
N HIS A 51 -25.20 -9.35 -10.39
CA HIS A 51 -26.52 -9.52 -9.78
C HIS A 51 -27.48 -10.17 -10.76
N GLY A 52 -28.60 -10.65 -10.21
CA GLY A 52 -29.57 -11.39 -10.97
C GLY A 52 -30.31 -10.58 -12.03
N THR A 53 -31.18 -11.25 -12.75
CA THR A 53 -31.83 -10.66 -13.91
C THR A 53 -33.12 -9.89 -13.57
N SER A 54 -33.63 -10.01 -12.37
CA SER A 54 -34.83 -9.30 -12.00
C SER A 54 -35.06 -9.33 -10.50
N GLY A 55 -35.82 -8.41 -10.06
CA GLY A 55 -36.45 -8.43 -8.78
C GLY A 55 -35.66 -7.75 -7.69
N TRP A 56 -35.99 -8.19 -6.57
CA TRP A 56 -35.67 -7.59 -5.31
C TRP A 56 -34.72 -8.52 -4.57
N ASP A 57 -33.62 -7.99 -4.13
CA ASP A 57 -32.72 -8.76 -3.30
C ASP A 57 -33.18 -8.68 -1.85
N ALA A 58 -33.74 -9.78 -1.35
CA ALA A 58 -34.22 -9.83 0.02
C ALA A 58 -33.13 -9.70 1.06
N TYR A 59 -31.88 -9.95 0.68
CA TYR A 59 -30.72 -9.87 1.56
C TYR A 59 -30.29 -8.43 1.78
N THR A 60 -30.23 -7.65 0.71
CA THR A 60 -29.78 -6.27 0.77
C THR A 60 -30.92 -5.29 0.87
N GLY A 61 -32.13 -5.71 0.55
CA GLY A 61 -33.30 -4.88 0.64
C GLY A 61 -33.49 -3.88 -0.48
N TYR A 62 -32.77 -4.01 -1.58
CA TYR A 62 -32.99 -3.13 -2.72
C TYR A 62 -33.17 -3.91 -4.01
N ASN A 63 -33.71 -3.24 -5.01
CA ASN A 63 -34.02 -3.84 -6.30
C ASN A 63 -32.75 -3.95 -7.13
N ILE A 64 -32.41 -5.18 -7.51
CA ILE A 64 -31.24 -5.45 -8.32
C ILE A 64 -31.51 -5.37 -9.82
N GLY A 65 -32.73 -5.10 -10.22
CA GLY A 65 -33.08 -4.79 -11.60
C GLY A 65 -33.01 -5.96 -12.58
N THR A 66 -32.53 -5.68 -13.76
CA THR A 66 -32.59 -6.59 -14.92
C THR A 66 -31.29 -7.34 -15.17
N GLY A 67 -30.47 -7.50 -14.16
CA GLY A 67 -29.19 -8.14 -14.33
C GLY A 67 -28.11 -7.13 -14.70
N GLY A 68 -26.87 -7.54 -14.59
CA GLY A 68 -25.73 -6.69 -14.87
C GLY A 68 -24.66 -6.84 -13.82
N VAL A 69 -23.83 -5.82 -13.75
CA VAL A 69 -22.67 -5.83 -12.85
C VAL A 69 -22.65 -4.53 -12.06
N ASP A 70 -22.60 -4.66 -10.75
CA ASP A 70 -22.31 -3.54 -9.87
C ASP A 70 -20.87 -3.64 -9.37
N TYR A 71 -20.45 -2.62 -8.67
CA TYR A 71 -19.09 -2.57 -8.15
C TYR A 71 -19.12 -2.12 -6.70
N THR A 72 -18.16 -2.63 -5.93
CA THR A 72 -17.93 -2.09 -4.60
C THR A 72 -17.29 -0.71 -4.71
N ASP A 73 -17.23 -0.02 -3.59
CA ASP A 73 -16.43 1.21 -3.54
C ASP A 73 -14.95 0.89 -3.74
N TYR A 74 -14.21 1.88 -4.19
CA TYR A 74 -12.77 1.77 -4.29
C TYR A 74 -12.16 1.74 -2.89
N THR A 75 -11.16 0.89 -2.74
CA THR A 75 -10.39 0.78 -1.51
C THR A 75 -8.92 0.76 -1.89
N GLY A 76 -8.10 1.49 -1.14
CA GLY A 76 -6.66 1.47 -1.33
C GLY A 76 -6.09 2.80 -1.76
N GLY A 77 -4.81 2.81 -2.04
CA GLY A 77 -4.04 4.00 -2.39
C GLY A 77 -3.28 3.85 -3.68
N ALA A 78 -2.06 4.37 -3.70
CA ALA A 78 -1.29 4.48 -4.94
C ALA A 78 -0.57 3.20 -5.35
N GLU A 79 -0.30 2.31 -4.42
CA GLU A 79 0.42 1.07 -4.75
C GLU A 79 0.10 -0.02 -3.73
N THR A 80 0.34 -1.26 -4.12
CA THR A 80 0.33 -2.40 -3.20
C THR A 80 1.74 -2.57 -2.67
N ARG A 81 1.89 -2.53 -1.36
CA ARG A 81 3.21 -2.63 -0.74
C ARG A 81 3.11 -3.18 0.68
N PRO A 82 4.15 -3.89 1.15
CA PRO A 82 4.27 -4.18 2.57
C PRO A 82 4.71 -2.92 3.32
N ARG A 83 4.54 -2.91 4.64
CA ARG A 83 5.18 -1.88 5.45
C ARG A 83 6.69 -1.97 5.25
N ASN A 84 7.39 -0.85 5.23
CA ASN A 84 8.79 -0.88 4.82
C ASN A 84 9.56 0.32 5.34
N ILE A 85 10.88 0.18 5.28
CA ILE A 85 11.83 1.26 5.57
C ILE A 85 12.66 1.47 4.30
N ALA A 86 12.79 2.70 3.86
CA ALA A 86 13.56 3.04 2.67
C ALA A 86 15.05 3.08 2.98
N MET A 87 15.81 2.20 2.36
CA MET A 87 17.25 2.08 2.60
C MET A 87 18.00 2.03 1.28
N LEU A 88 19.28 2.39 1.33
CA LEU A 88 20.14 2.31 0.16
C LEU A 88 20.73 0.91 0.06
N TYR A 89 20.50 0.25 -1.05
CA TYR A 89 21.12 -1.04 -1.32
C TYR A 89 22.56 -0.84 -1.82
N CYS A 90 23.46 -1.63 -1.28
CA CYS A 90 24.86 -1.60 -1.66
C CYS A 90 25.35 -3.00 -1.99
N ILE A 91 26.30 -3.09 -2.90
CA ILE A 91 26.95 -4.34 -3.25
C ILE A 91 28.39 -4.27 -2.78
N LYS A 92 28.81 -5.29 -2.03
CA LYS A 92 30.21 -5.40 -1.59
C LYS A 92 31.00 -6.17 -2.63
N TYR A 93 32.10 -5.58 -3.05
CA TYR A 93 33.02 -6.22 -3.99
C TYR A 93 34.04 -7.08 -3.25
#